data_d378b0eb96f29577fec766c99520feb8
#
_entry.id   d378b0eb96f29577fec766c99520feb8
#
_cell.length_a   1.000
_cell.length_b   1.000
_cell.length_c   1.000
_cell.angle_alpha   90.00
_cell.angle_beta   90.00
_cell.angle_gamma   90.00
#
_symmetry.space_group_name_H-M   'P 1'
#
loop_
_entity.id
_entity.type
_entity.pdbx_description
1 polymer ?
#
loop_
_entity_poly.entity_id
_entity_poly.type
_entity_poly.pdbx_seq_one_letter_code
_entity_poly.pdbx_strand_id
1 'polypeptide(L)'
;MLHTPRRLSRGMHPKNKTRILPMKRWLDRISERTARWLSLGFLVVGLGLLGTAIWFNLGAGGNGYTLTTYSMGSYVQQTVYGSGREEAAQAASTAVAELEDLISWRVEGSDIARLNQEAGTGFLQIDPQTWDILHTAQEVCQASGGAFDITIAPISWLWDFDEDPHLPQQSTIESLLPAVDYTQLSLKEDGTAALQSHSAALDLGSVGKGAACDAAVAAYKEAGVDRAVVAVGGSVGVWGEKPFGQLWNIAVRDPDSEGSLGTLSVPSGFLSTSGSYEKQFEEDGVTYHHILDPKTGYPAESGLVGVTIWSDSGVLSDALSTACFVLGIEESLPL
;
A
#
# COMPACT_ATOMS: atom_id res chain seq x y z
N MET A 1 -5.49 -77.55 45.19
CA MET A 1 -4.19 -78.21 44.96
C MET A 1 -3.37 -77.15 44.17
N LEU A 2 -2.49 -76.40 44.86
CA LEU A 2 -1.02 -76.57 44.84
C LEU A 2 -0.47 -76.19 43.42
N HIS A 3 0.37 -75.20 43.10
CA HIS A 3 1.51 -74.60 43.78
C HIS A 3 1.96 -73.34 43.03
N THR A 4 2.27 -72.30 43.70
CA THR A 4 3.31 -71.31 43.30
C THR A 4 4.71 -71.96 43.51
N PRO A 5 5.78 -71.50 42.83
CA PRO A 5 6.57 -70.40 43.40
C PRO A 5 7.40 -69.48 42.46
N ARG A 6 7.62 -68.26 42.98
CA ARG A 6 8.86 -67.47 43.15
C ARG A 6 9.80 -67.16 42.00
N ARG A 7 9.90 -65.78 41.79
CA ARG A 7 11.08 -64.91 41.76
C ARG A 7 12.33 -65.34 40.97
N LEU A 8 12.75 -64.39 40.14
CA LEU A 8 14.09 -63.76 40.24
C LEU A 8 14.17 -62.47 39.40
N SER A 9 14.72 -61.48 40.09
CA SER A 9 15.08 -60.11 39.68
C SER A 9 16.34 -60.05 38.83
N ARG A 10 16.41 -59.07 37.91
CA ARG A 10 17.61 -58.36 37.43
C ARG A 10 17.11 -57.48 36.29
N GLY A 11 17.35 -56.22 36.19
CA GLY A 11 18.40 -55.32 36.51
C GLY A 11 18.16 -54.13 35.63
N MET A 12 17.99 -52.97 36.20
CA MET A 12 17.75 -51.71 35.53
C MET A 12 18.98 -51.25 34.76
N HIS A 13 18.74 -50.69 33.52
CA HIS A 13 19.56 -49.61 32.99
C HIS A 13 18.64 -48.50 32.46
N PRO A 14 18.89 -47.23 32.82
CA PRO A 14 18.05 -46.14 32.43
C PRO A 14 18.39 -45.73 31.00
N LYS A 15 17.41 -45.81 30.06
CA LYS A 15 17.50 -45.20 28.76
C LYS A 15 17.35 -43.69 28.94
N ASN A 16 18.42 -42.98 28.67
CA ASN A 16 18.47 -41.52 28.50
C ASN A 16 17.47 -41.08 27.44
N LYS A 17 16.30 -40.60 27.87
CA LYS A 17 15.34 -39.92 26.97
C LYS A 17 15.77 -38.47 26.85
N THR A 18 16.46 -38.14 25.77
CA THR A 18 16.62 -36.74 25.30
C THR A 18 15.22 -36.16 25.15
N ARG A 19 14.84 -35.30 26.09
CA ARG A 19 13.62 -34.50 26.00
C ARG A 19 13.79 -33.47 24.90
N ILE A 20 13.26 -33.73 23.71
CA ILE A 20 12.96 -32.68 22.74
C ILE A 20 11.82 -31.89 23.36
N LEU A 21 12.11 -30.70 23.86
CA LEU A 21 11.11 -29.74 24.31
C LEU A 21 10.27 -29.33 23.08
N PRO A 22 8.96 -29.48 23.11
CA PRO A 22 8.15 -29.08 21.98
C PRO A 22 8.23 -27.57 21.79
N MET A 23 8.58 -27.13 20.58
CA MET A 23 8.71 -25.75 20.11
C MET A 23 7.49 -24.88 20.47
N LYS A 24 6.32 -25.50 20.64
CA LYS A 24 5.07 -24.87 21.07
C LYS A 24 5.15 -24.14 22.43
N ARG A 25 5.99 -24.59 23.38
CA ARG A 25 6.15 -23.95 24.70
C ARG A 25 7.03 -22.72 24.70
N TRP A 26 7.77 -22.47 23.63
CA TRP A 26 8.61 -21.28 23.50
C TRP A 26 7.80 -20.11 22.92
N LEU A 27 6.86 -20.38 22.01
CA LEU A 27 5.94 -19.42 21.43
C LEU A 27 4.97 -18.83 22.46
N ASP A 28 4.50 -19.65 23.43
CA ASP A 28 3.59 -19.20 24.52
C ASP A 28 4.23 -18.24 25.55
N ARG A 29 5.52 -17.91 25.42
CA ARG A 29 6.25 -16.97 26.30
C ARG A 29 6.58 -15.64 25.62
N ILE A 30 6.28 -15.49 24.37
CA ILE A 30 6.50 -14.23 23.66
C ILE A 30 5.34 -13.32 24.07
N SER A 31 5.63 -12.19 24.73
CA SER A 31 4.58 -11.21 25.04
C SER A 31 3.99 -10.68 23.72
N GLU A 32 2.71 -10.33 23.74
CA GLU A 32 2.05 -9.74 22.56
C GLU A 32 2.85 -8.57 21.95
N ARG A 33 3.51 -7.76 22.79
CA ARG A 33 4.44 -6.73 22.33
C ARG A 33 5.63 -7.28 21.54
N THR A 34 6.20 -8.40 22.00
CA THR A 34 7.35 -9.02 21.33
C THR A 34 6.93 -9.71 20.02
N ALA A 35 5.72 -10.28 19.96
CA ALA A 35 5.13 -10.83 18.74
C ALA A 35 4.86 -9.73 17.70
N ARG A 36 4.33 -8.57 18.13
CA ARG A 36 4.15 -7.38 17.27
C ARG A 36 5.48 -6.85 16.74
N TRP A 37 6.53 -6.80 17.54
CA TRP A 37 7.87 -6.40 17.08
C TRP A 37 8.52 -7.43 16.15
N LEU A 38 8.23 -8.71 16.32
CA LEU A 38 8.73 -9.78 15.43
C LEU A 38 7.96 -9.77 14.08
N SER A 39 6.64 -9.55 14.09
CA SER A 39 5.87 -9.39 12.85
C SER A 39 6.24 -8.11 12.09
N LEU A 40 6.50 -6.98 12.79
CA LEU A 40 7.09 -5.80 12.17
C LEU A 40 8.47 -6.11 11.58
N GLY A 41 9.31 -6.87 12.27
CA GLY A 41 10.63 -7.28 11.80
C GLY A 41 10.57 -8.14 10.53
N PHE A 42 9.61 -9.07 10.42
CA PHE A 42 9.38 -9.88 9.22
C PHE A 42 8.80 -9.06 8.06
N LEU A 43 7.91 -8.10 8.34
CA LEU A 43 7.42 -7.15 7.34
C LEU A 43 8.55 -6.28 6.79
N VAL A 44 9.44 -5.80 7.65
CA VAL A 44 10.63 -5.01 7.28
C VAL A 44 11.59 -5.81 6.39
N VAL A 45 11.81 -7.09 6.68
CA VAL A 45 12.68 -7.97 5.89
C VAL A 45 12.03 -8.30 4.54
N GLY A 46 10.72 -8.55 4.49
CA GLY A 46 9.99 -8.81 3.26
C GLY A 46 9.98 -7.62 2.30
N LEU A 47 9.77 -6.40 2.82
CA LEU A 47 9.83 -5.16 2.04
C LEU A 47 11.27 -4.80 1.62
N GLY A 48 12.28 -5.13 2.43
CA GLY A 48 13.69 -4.97 2.07
C GLY A 48 14.09 -5.86 0.88
N LEU A 49 13.53 -7.07 0.77
CA LEU A 49 13.79 -7.99 -0.34
C LEU A 49 13.10 -7.53 -1.65
N LEU A 50 11.95 -6.85 -1.55
CA LEU A 50 11.30 -6.20 -2.71
C LEU A 50 12.19 -5.10 -3.30
N GLY A 51 12.77 -4.26 -2.44
CA GLY A 51 13.70 -3.21 -2.85
C GLY A 51 14.96 -3.75 -3.52
N THR A 52 15.48 -4.89 -3.06
CA THR A 52 16.66 -5.51 -3.66
C THR A 52 16.38 -6.12 -5.04
N ALA A 53 15.19 -6.66 -5.29
CA ALA A 53 14.81 -7.19 -6.61
C ALA A 53 14.67 -6.06 -7.66
N ILE A 54 14.15 -4.91 -7.27
CA ILE A 54 14.14 -3.70 -8.11
C ILE A 54 15.58 -3.23 -8.37
N TRP A 55 16.43 -3.23 -7.36
CA TRP A 55 17.80 -2.75 -7.43
C TRP A 55 18.70 -3.60 -8.35
N PHE A 56 18.57 -4.93 -8.32
CA PHE A 56 19.38 -5.82 -9.20
C PHE A 56 18.99 -5.71 -10.68
N ASN A 57 17.76 -5.33 -11.03
CA ASN A 57 17.31 -5.16 -12.41
C ASN A 57 17.60 -3.77 -13.01
N LEU A 58 17.98 -2.78 -12.20
CA LEU A 58 18.27 -1.42 -12.67
C LEU A 58 19.57 -1.28 -13.46
N GLY A 59 20.29 -2.38 -13.72
CA GLY A 59 21.45 -2.44 -14.59
C GLY A 59 22.55 -1.44 -14.26
N ALA A 60 23.72 -1.90 -13.92
CA ALA A 60 24.92 -1.15 -13.54
C ALA A 60 25.34 -0.11 -14.60
N GLY A 61 24.68 1.04 -14.59
CA GLY A 61 24.99 2.18 -15.47
C GLY A 61 25.28 3.45 -14.68
N GLY A 62 26.42 3.49 -13.98
CA GLY A 62 26.91 4.67 -13.26
C GLY A 62 26.66 4.62 -11.76
N ASN A 63 27.42 5.45 -10.99
CA ASN A 63 27.29 5.56 -9.54
C ASN A 63 25.97 6.28 -9.17
N GLY A 64 24.86 5.55 -9.00
CA GLY A 64 23.63 6.06 -8.42
C GLY A 64 23.79 6.30 -6.91
N TYR A 65 23.11 7.30 -6.37
CA TYR A 65 22.92 7.49 -4.94
C TYR A 65 21.60 6.89 -4.53
N THR A 66 21.62 5.99 -3.56
CA THR A 66 20.41 5.33 -3.05
C THR A 66 20.09 5.85 -1.65
N LEU A 67 18.83 6.24 -1.44
CA LEU A 67 18.29 6.68 -0.15
C LEU A 67 17.00 5.92 0.14
N THR A 68 16.85 5.50 1.39
CA THR A 68 15.60 4.88 1.88
C THR A 68 15.11 5.68 3.08
N THR A 69 13.86 6.11 3.02
CA THR A 69 13.13 6.76 4.12
C THR A 69 11.83 6.04 4.40
N TYR A 70 11.08 6.47 5.39
CA TYR A 70 9.75 5.94 5.71
C TYR A 70 8.76 7.09 5.69
N SER A 71 7.73 7.00 4.86
CA SER A 71 6.64 7.97 4.73
C SER A 71 5.46 7.31 4.01
N MET A 72 4.29 7.90 4.06
CA MET A 72 3.07 7.36 3.42
C MET A 72 2.72 5.93 3.91
N GLY A 73 3.03 5.64 5.17
CA GLY A 73 2.84 4.29 5.73
C GLY A 73 3.71 3.20 5.11
N SER A 74 4.76 3.56 4.35
CA SER A 74 5.61 2.62 3.61
C SER A 74 7.07 3.06 3.53
N TYR A 75 7.92 2.17 3.01
CA TYR A 75 9.28 2.56 2.63
C TYR A 75 9.27 3.32 1.32
N VAL A 76 10.02 4.43 1.30
CA VAL A 76 10.34 5.24 0.12
C VAL A 76 11.78 4.92 -0.25
N GLN A 77 11.97 4.13 -1.28
CA GLN A 77 13.29 3.76 -1.80
C GLN A 77 13.55 4.48 -3.11
N GLN A 78 14.68 5.16 -3.20
CA GLN A 78 15.02 5.90 -4.40
C GLN A 78 16.47 5.69 -4.80
N THR A 79 16.74 5.73 -6.10
CA THR A 79 18.09 5.75 -6.67
C THR A 79 18.15 6.87 -7.69
N VAL A 80 19.03 7.83 -7.45
CA VAL A 80 19.17 9.05 -8.25
C VAL A 80 20.54 9.06 -8.92
N TYR A 81 20.60 9.45 -10.18
CA TYR A 81 21.80 9.47 -11.00
C TYR A 81 22.09 10.89 -11.51
N GLY A 82 23.34 11.19 -11.72
CA GLY A 82 23.78 12.48 -12.23
C GLY A 82 24.46 13.35 -11.18
N SER A 83 24.72 14.60 -11.53
CA SER A 83 25.26 15.60 -10.62
C SER A 83 24.18 16.06 -9.65
N GLY A 84 24.52 16.34 -8.39
CA GLY A 84 23.53 16.78 -7.38
C GLY A 84 22.57 15.67 -6.92
N ARG A 85 22.87 14.39 -7.19
CA ARG A 85 22.00 13.25 -6.91
C ARG A 85 21.65 13.05 -5.43
N GLU A 86 22.57 13.43 -4.52
CA GLU A 86 22.36 13.31 -3.08
C GLU A 86 21.37 14.38 -2.59
N GLU A 87 21.56 15.61 -2.99
CA GLU A 87 20.68 16.75 -2.70
C GLU A 87 19.28 16.51 -3.31
N ALA A 88 19.23 15.99 -4.53
CA ALA A 88 17.97 15.68 -5.19
C ALA A 88 17.20 14.53 -4.48
N ALA A 89 17.91 13.51 -4.01
CA ALA A 89 17.30 12.44 -3.23
C ALA A 89 16.75 12.95 -1.90
N GLN A 90 17.46 13.85 -1.24
CA GLN A 90 17.01 14.47 0.00
C GLN A 90 15.80 15.39 -0.25
N ALA A 91 15.82 16.20 -1.30
CA ALA A 91 14.69 17.05 -1.70
C ALA A 91 13.42 16.21 -2.00
N ALA A 92 13.58 15.10 -2.72
CA ALA A 92 12.48 14.18 -2.99
C ALA A 92 11.90 13.54 -1.70
N SER A 93 12.76 13.15 -0.75
CA SER A 93 12.29 12.64 0.54
C SER A 93 11.52 13.70 1.33
N THR A 94 11.97 14.95 1.28
CA THR A 94 11.29 16.09 1.92
C THR A 94 9.94 16.33 1.26
N ALA A 95 9.87 16.37 -0.07
CA ALA A 95 8.62 16.58 -0.79
C ALA A 95 7.58 15.49 -0.51
N VAL A 96 8.01 14.22 -0.37
CA VAL A 96 7.12 13.11 0.00
C VAL A 96 6.60 13.26 1.43
N ALA A 97 7.44 13.69 2.37
CA ALA A 97 7.01 13.92 3.76
C ALA A 97 6.05 15.11 3.87
N GLU A 98 6.34 16.22 3.19
CA GLU A 98 5.45 17.39 3.11
C GLU A 98 4.10 17.03 2.48
N LEU A 99 4.09 16.16 1.45
CA LEU A 99 2.85 15.66 0.88
C LEU A 99 2.05 14.82 1.89
N GLU A 100 2.70 13.95 2.68
CA GLU A 100 2.01 13.19 3.74
C GLU A 100 1.33 14.11 4.74
N ASP A 101 2.01 15.20 5.14
CA ASP A 101 1.46 16.22 6.05
C ASP A 101 0.22 16.93 5.45
N LEU A 102 0.11 17.01 4.13
CA LEU A 102 -1.03 17.63 3.45
C LEU A 102 -2.22 16.68 3.28
N ILE A 103 -1.97 15.41 2.92
CA ILE A 103 -3.04 14.52 2.44
C ILE A 103 -3.37 13.34 3.37
N SER A 104 -2.60 13.11 4.42
CA SER A 104 -2.89 12.01 5.36
C SER A 104 -4.00 12.39 6.33
N TRP A 105 -5.11 11.67 6.32
CA TRP A 105 -6.18 11.88 7.30
C TRP A 105 -5.75 11.59 8.75
N ARG A 106 -4.62 10.89 8.93
CA ARG A 106 -4.03 10.61 10.25
C ARG A 106 -3.19 11.76 10.81
N VAL A 107 -2.84 12.74 9.97
CA VAL A 107 -2.07 13.92 10.37
C VAL A 107 -3.04 15.04 10.74
N GLU A 108 -3.01 15.45 12.01
CA GLU A 108 -3.83 16.55 12.50
C GLU A 108 -3.51 17.85 11.74
N GLY A 109 -4.56 18.50 11.22
CA GLY A 109 -4.43 19.74 10.47
C GLY A 109 -4.12 19.56 8.97
N SER A 110 -3.90 18.34 8.47
CA SER A 110 -3.84 18.09 7.03
C SER A 110 -5.14 18.51 6.34
N ASP A 111 -5.08 18.76 5.03
CA ASP A 111 -6.27 19.14 4.28
C ASP A 111 -7.35 18.06 4.35
N ILE A 112 -6.97 16.78 4.26
CA ILE A 112 -7.92 15.67 4.31
C ILE A 112 -8.51 15.52 5.73
N ALA A 113 -7.70 15.63 6.78
CA ALA A 113 -8.22 15.61 8.14
C ALA A 113 -9.20 16.76 8.41
N ARG A 114 -8.91 17.97 7.90
CA ARG A 114 -9.79 19.14 8.00
C ARG A 114 -11.08 18.94 7.22
N LEU A 115 -11.01 18.44 5.97
CA LEU A 115 -12.20 18.14 5.16
C LEU A 115 -13.09 17.10 5.84
N ASN A 116 -12.51 16.07 6.44
CA ASN A 116 -13.26 15.06 7.17
C ASN A 116 -13.90 15.62 8.45
N GLN A 117 -13.19 16.46 9.19
CA GLN A 117 -13.69 17.09 10.41
C GLN A 117 -14.84 18.08 10.14
N GLU A 118 -14.75 18.83 9.04
CA GLU A 118 -15.68 19.88 8.66
C GLU A 118 -16.72 19.39 7.62
N ALA A 119 -16.87 18.07 7.46
CA ALA A 119 -17.84 17.50 6.54
C ALA A 119 -19.27 18.02 6.82
N GLY A 120 -19.97 18.45 5.77
CA GLY A 120 -21.31 19.04 5.86
C GLY A 120 -21.36 20.50 6.35
N THR A 121 -20.22 21.16 6.63
CA THR A 121 -20.22 22.54 7.16
C THR A 121 -19.97 23.61 6.09
N GLY A 122 -19.30 23.25 4.99
CA GLY A 122 -19.04 24.16 3.89
C GLY A 122 -17.67 23.97 3.22
N PHE A 123 -17.26 24.95 2.41
CA PHE A 123 -16.02 24.90 1.67
C PHE A 123 -14.82 25.36 2.50
N LEU A 124 -13.72 24.62 2.39
CA LEU A 124 -12.42 24.93 2.97
C LEU A 124 -11.40 25.24 1.87
N GLN A 125 -10.53 26.20 2.12
CA GLN A 125 -9.33 26.39 1.31
C GLN A 125 -8.36 25.23 1.56
N ILE A 126 -7.92 24.59 0.50
CA ILE A 126 -6.94 23.50 0.53
C ILE A 126 -5.72 23.85 -0.31
N ASP A 127 -4.63 23.11 -0.11
CA ASP A 127 -3.42 23.26 -0.91
C ASP A 127 -3.68 22.90 -2.38
N PRO A 128 -3.09 23.61 -3.37
CA PRO A 128 -3.23 23.26 -4.77
C PRO A 128 -2.86 21.82 -5.10
N GLN A 129 -1.84 21.25 -4.44
CA GLN A 129 -1.44 19.88 -4.65
C GLN A 129 -2.52 18.89 -4.16
N THR A 130 -3.14 19.17 -3.02
CA THR A 130 -4.28 18.39 -2.51
C THR A 130 -5.45 18.49 -3.48
N TRP A 131 -5.73 19.69 -4.01
CA TRP A 131 -6.80 19.90 -4.99
C TRP A 131 -6.59 19.08 -6.26
N ASP A 132 -5.39 19.09 -6.83
CA ASP A 132 -5.05 18.34 -8.06
C ASP A 132 -5.20 16.83 -7.84
N ILE A 133 -4.77 16.31 -6.68
CA ILE A 133 -4.93 14.89 -6.30
C ILE A 133 -6.41 14.52 -6.19
N LEU A 134 -7.20 15.32 -5.48
CA LEU A 134 -8.64 15.10 -5.32
C LEU A 134 -9.38 15.17 -6.66
N HIS A 135 -9.01 16.11 -7.52
CA HIS A 135 -9.61 16.26 -8.84
C HIS A 135 -9.36 15.03 -9.71
N THR A 136 -8.08 14.60 -9.83
CA THR A 136 -7.73 13.39 -10.60
C THR A 136 -8.41 12.14 -10.04
N ALA A 137 -8.43 12.00 -8.70
CA ALA A 137 -9.10 10.88 -8.06
C ALA A 137 -10.61 10.88 -8.34
N GLN A 138 -11.27 12.05 -8.29
CA GLN A 138 -12.70 12.19 -8.58
C GLN A 138 -13.03 11.88 -10.04
N GLU A 139 -12.15 12.23 -10.99
CA GLU A 139 -12.31 11.82 -12.39
C GLU A 139 -12.31 10.29 -12.55
N VAL A 140 -11.42 9.58 -11.81
CA VAL A 140 -11.41 8.11 -11.81
C VAL A 140 -12.64 7.53 -11.11
N CYS A 141 -13.11 8.13 -10.00
CA CYS A 141 -14.37 7.74 -9.37
C CYS A 141 -15.53 7.79 -10.38
N GLN A 142 -15.61 8.88 -11.13
CA GLN A 142 -16.65 9.07 -12.17
C GLN A 142 -16.48 8.08 -13.32
N ALA A 143 -15.28 7.95 -13.86
CA ALA A 143 -14.98 7.08 -15.01
C ALA A 143 -15.24 5.59 -14.69
N SER A 144 -14.94 5.15 -13.46
CA SER A 144 -15.17 3.78 -12.99
C SER A 144 -16.63 3.51 -12.55
N GLY A 145 -17.52 4.52 -12.58
CA GLY A 145 -18.89 4.38 -12.09
C GLY A 145 -18.96 4.04 -10.59
N GLY A 146 -18.00 4.59 -9.80
CA GLY A 146 -17.90 4.39 -8.36
C GLY A 146 -17.29 3.05 -7.95
N ALA A 147 -16.64 2.31 -8.85
CA ALA A 147 -15.85 1.14 -8.46
C ALA A 147 -14.55 1.53 -7.74
N PHE A 148 -14.09 2.74 -7.96
CA PHE A 148 -13.12 3.45 -7.17
C PHE A 148 -13.80 4.64 -6.51
N ASP A 149 -13.68 4.78 -5.19
CA ASP A 149 -14.32 5.87 -4.46
C ASP A 149 -13.45 6.29 -3.27
N ILE A 150 -12.97 7.54 -3.31
CA ILE A 150 -12.13 8.10 -2.25
C ILE A 150 -12.92 8.48 -1.00
N THR A 151 -14.26 8.43 -1.02
CA THR A 151 -15.08 8.60 0.18
C THR A 151 -15.29 7.30 0.96
N ILE A 152 -14.51 6.27 0.67
CA ILE A 152 -14.54 4.94 1.30
C ILE A 152 -14.17 4.94 2.80
N ALA A 153 -13.67 6.05 3.33
CA ALA A 153 -13.14 6.16 4.69
C ALA A 153 -14.04 5.54 5.77
N PRO A 154 -15.37 5.79 5.82
CA PRO A 154 -16.23 5.21 6.85
C PRO A 154 -16.20 3.67 6.88
N ILE A 155 -15.93 3.04 5.74
CA ILE A 155 -15.82 1.59 5.60
C ILE A 155 -14.38 1.14 5.84
N SER A 156 -13.37 1.78 5.22
CA SER A 156 -11.97 1.39 5.38
C SER A 156 -11.50 1.46 6.84
N TRP A 157 -11.95 2.49 7.58
CA TRP A 157 -11.67 2.61 9.01
C TRP A 157 -12.34 1.53 9.86
N LEU A 158 -13.50 1.06 9.44
CA LEU A 158 -14.22 0.00 10.14
C LEU A 158 -13.48 -1.35 10.03
N TRP A 159 -12.87 -1.66 8.88
CA TRP A 159 -12.08 -2.86 8.66
C TRP A 159 -10.70 -2.81 9.32
N ASP A 160 -10.13 -1.64 9.49
CA ASP A 160 -8.85 -1.34 10.15
C ASP A 160 -7.69 -2.28 9.77
N PHE A 161 -7.47 -2.46 8.47
CA PHE A 161 -6.40 -3.32 7.94
C PHE A 161 -4.99 -2.94 8.37
N ASP A 162 -4.80 -1.75 8.96
CA ASP A 162 -3.50 -1.22 9.35
C ASP A 162 -3.10 -1.58 10.79
N GLU A 163 -4.05 -1.53 11.75
CA GLU A 163 -3.73 -1.64 13.17
C GLU A 163 -4.38 -2.86 13.85
N ASP A 164 -5.67 -3.07 13.64
CA ASP A 164 -6.46 -4.14 14.26
C ASP A 164 -7.45 -4.79 13.26
N PRO A 165 -6.95 -5.50 12.23
CA PRO A 165 -7.77 -6.09 11.18
C PRO A 165 -8.80 -7.07 11.75
N HIS A 166 -10.07 -6.87 11.43
CA HIS A 166 -11.17 -7.73 11.88
C HIS A 166 -12.35 -7.67 10.90
N LEU A 167 -13.20 -8.69 10.93
CA LEU A 167 -14.44 -8.72 10.17
C LEU A 167 -15.50 -7.87 10.87
N PRO A 168 -15.95 -6.75 10.28
CA PRO A 168 -16.98 -5.91 10.88
C PRO A 168 -18.35 -6.60 10.87
N GLN A 169 -19.23 -6.17 11.78
CA GLN A 169 -20.62 -6.62 11.74
C GLN A 169 -21.31 -6.13 10.47
N GLN A 170 -22.02 -7.01 9.77
CA GLN A 170 -22.73 -6.69 8.54
C GLN A 170 -23.66 -5.49 8.68
N SER A 171 -24.43 -5.41 9.78
CA SER A 171 -25.34 -4.30 10.04
C SER A 171 -24.61 -2.94 10.17
N THR A 172 -23.34 -2.94 10.64
CA THR A 172 -22.53 -1.74 10.72
C THR A 172 -22.06 -1.31 9.33
N ILE A 173 -21.58 -2.25 8.51
CA ILE A 173 -21.24 -1.98 7.10
C ILE A 173 -22.46 -1.39 6.37
N GLU A 174 -23.62 -2.07 6.43
CA GLU A 174 -24.87 -1.62 5.80
C GLU A 174 -25.30 -0.22 6.25
N SER A 175 -25.04 0.15 7.50
CA SER A 175 -25.40 1.48 8.02
C SER A 175 -24.47 2.60 7.56
N LEU A 176 -23.19 2.28 7.30
CA LEU A 176 -22.17 3.25 6.87
C LEU A 176 -22.05 3.34 5.35
N LEU A 177 -22.40 2.28 4.61
CA LEU A 177 -22.27 2.21 3.17
C LEU A 177 -22.91 3.38 2.41
N PRO A 178 -24.07 3.94 2.81
CA PRO A 178 -24.65 5.12 2.17
C PRO A 178 -23.80 6.40 2.28
N ALA A 179 -22.75 6.42 3.12
CA ALA A 179 -21.81 7.53 3.23
C ALA A 179 -20.71 7.47 2.15
N VAL A 180 -20.54 6.32 1.47
CA VAL A 180 -19.60 6.12 0.36
C VAL A 180 -20.26 6.58 -0.94
N ASP A 181 -19.96 7.81 -1.32
CA ASP A 181 -20.50 8.44 -2.52
C ASP A 181 -19.59 9.61 -2.93
N TYR A 182 -18.74 9.40 -3.92
CA TYR A 182 -17.79 10.41 -4.41
C TYR A 182 -18.47 11.71 -4.88
N THR A 183 -19.77 11.69 -5.21
CA THR A 183 -20.52 12.88 -5.59
C THR A 183 -20.72 13.86 -4.41
N GLN A 184 -20.48 13.40 -3.18
CA GLN A 184 -20.46 14.25 -1.99
C GLN A 184 -19.22 15.16 -1.92
N LEU A 185 -18.15 14.87 -2.67
CA LEU A 185 -17.00 15.76 -2.78
C LEU A 185 -17.29 16.84 -3.84
N SER A 186 -17.18 18.09 -3.43
CA SER A 186 -17.28 19.26 -4.30
C SER A 186 -15.97 20.00 -4.34
N LEU A 187 -15.41 20.17 -5.54
CA LEU A 187 -14.21 20.95 -5.81
C LEU A 187 -14.58 22.19 -6.58
N LYS A 188 -13.93 23.34 -6.28
CA LYS A 188 -14.08 24.58 -7.03
C LYS A 188 -12.74 25.04 -7.59
N GLU A 189 -12.80 25.75 -8.72
CA GLU A 189 -11.61 26.32 -9.38
C GLU A 189 -10.86 27.36 -8.54
N ASP A 190 -11.48 27.89 -7.49
CA ASP A 190 -10.85 28.81 -6.56
C ASP A 190 -9.96 28.12 -5.50
N GLY A 191 -9.74 26.79 -5.64
CA GLY A 191 -8.92 25.99 -4.73
C GLY A 191 -9.64 25.59 -3.45
N THR A 192 -11.00 25.70 -3.41
CA THR A 192 -11.77 25.24 -2.25
C THR A 192 -12.39 23.87 -2.50
N ALA A 193 -12.56 23.11 -1.41
CA ALA A 193 -13.20 21.79 -1.40
C ALA A 193 -14.20 21.67 -0.25
N ALA A 194 -15.21 20.82 -0.41
CA ALA A 194 -16.18 20.50 0.64
C ALA A 194 -16.69 19.06 0.50
N LEU A 195 -16.92 18.40 1.62
CA LEU A 195 -17.79 17.23 1.71
C LEU A 195 -19.19 17.70 2.05
N GLN A 196 -20.18 17.32 1.24
CA GLN A 196 -21.55 17.82 1.36
C GLN A 196 -22.34 17.18 2.51
N SER A 197 -21.99 15.95 2.88
CA SER A 197 -22.65 15.19 3.96
C SER A 197 -21.75 15.11 5.20
N HIS A 198 -22.33 15.27 6.38
CA HIS A 198 -21.64 15.05 7.66
C HIS A 198 -21.14 13.60 7.87
N SER A 199 -21.68 12.64 7.14
CA SER A 199 -21.26 11.23 7.23
C SER A 199 -20.18 10.87 6.22
N ALA A 200 -19.91 11.71 5.22
CA ALA A 200 -18.87 11.47 4.23
C ALA A 200 -17.48 11.72 4.84
N ALA A 201 -16.52 10.89 4.47
CA ALA A 201 -15.13 11.09 4.83
C ALA A 201 -14.21 10.55 3.74
N LEU A 202 -13.05 11.17 3.54
CA LEU A 202 -12.05 10.85 2.54
C LEU A 202 -10.96 9.95 3.12
N ASP A 203 -10.56 8.95 2.32
CA ASP A 203 -9.33 8.17 2.52
C ASP A 203 -8.57 8.11 1.20
N LEU A 204 -7.36 8.66 1.17
CA LEU A 204 -6.51 8.71 0.00
C LEU A 204 -5.45 7.60 -0.04
N GLY A 205 -5.60 6.53 0.75
CA GLY A 205 -4.68 5.40 0.78
C GLY A 205 -4.47 4.71 -0.57
N SER A 206 -5.47 4.82 -1.46
CA SER A 206 -5.46 4.23 -2.81
C SER A 206 -4.85 5.13 -3.90
N VAL A 207 -4.42 6.35 -3.56
CA VAL A 207 -3.75 7.29 -4.50
C VAL A 207 -2.50 7.92 -3.89
N GLY A 208 -2.34 7.83 -2.58
CA GLY A 208 -1.29 8.55 -1.85
C GLY A 208 0.12 8.11 -2.23
N LYS A 209 0.33 6.82 -2.53
CA LYS A 209 1.64 6.31 -2.94
C LYS A 209 2.02 6.75 -4.36
N GLY A 210 1.04 6.78 -5.25
CA GLY A 210 1.20 7.35 -6.59
C GLY A 210 1.53 8.84 -6.53
N ALA A 211 0.78 9.61 -5.73
CA ALA A 211 1.04 11.03 -5.48
C ALA A 211 2.44 11.29 -4.90
N ALA A 212 2.90 10.42 -4.00
CA ALA A 212 4.27 10.50 -3.47
C ALA A 212 5.34 10.27 -4.54
N CYS A 213 5.09 9.36 -5.50
CA CYS A 213 5.96 9.20 -6.66
C CYS A 213 5.96 10.44 -7.55
N ASP A 214 4.79 11.09 -7.78
CA ASP A 214 4.70 12.35 -8.53
C ASP A 214 5.51 13.46 -7.84
N ALA A 215 5.38 13.63 -6.51
CA ALA A 215 6.12 14.62 -5.73
C ALA A 215 7.64 14.37 -5.78
N ALA A 216 8.08 13.12 -5.65
CA ALA A 216 9.49 12.78 -5.76
C ALA A 216 10.06 13.07 -7.15
N VAL A 217 9.32 12.70 -8.22
CA VAL A 217 9.73 12.96 -9.60
C VAL A 217 9.75 14.47 -9.90
N ALA A 218 8.83 15.26 -9.35
CA ALA A 218 8.84 16.70 -9.46
C ALA A 218 10.12 17.29 -8.84
N ALA A 219 10.51 16.82 -7.65
CA ALA A 219 11.76 17.24 -7.00
C ALA A 219 13.01 16.85 -7.82
N TYR A 220 13.03 15.69 -8.48
CA TYR A 220 14.12 15.31 -9.39
C TYR A 220 14.22 16.21 -10.61
N LYS A 221 13.08 16.62 -11.19
CA LYS A 221 13.02 17.56 -12.31
C LYS A 221 13.56 18.92 -11.91
N GLU A 222 13.14 19.43 -10.76
CA GLU A 222 13.58 20.71 -10.23
C GLU A 222 15.08 20.72 -9.92
N ALA A 223 15.60 19.64 -9.33
CA ALA A 223 17.02 19.46 -9.05
C ALA A 223 17.88 19.28 -10.33
N GLY A 224 17.26 19.06 -11.48
CA GLY A 224 17.94 18.89 -12.77
C GLY A 224 18.80 17.65 -12.88
N VAL A 225 18.44 16.56 -12.17
CA VAL A 225 19.16 15.29 -12.29
C VAL A 225 18.76 14.54 -13.57
N ASP A 226 19.71 13.80 -14.12
CA ASP A 226 19.55 13.15 -15.41
C ASP A 226 18.46 12.08 -15.40
N ARG A 227 18.41 11.28 -14.33
CA ARG A 227 17.46 10.16 -14.17
C ARG A 227 17.37 9.71 -12.73
N ALA A 228 16.22 9.18 -12.38
CA ALA A 228 15.95 8.63 -11.06
C ALA A 228 14.88 7.54 -11.10
N VAL A 229 14.84 6.74 -10.05
CA VAL A 229 13.73 5.84 -9.74
C VAL A 229 13.38 6.01 -8.29
N VAL A 230 12.09 6.03 -7.99
CA VAL A 230 11.53 5.99 -6.64
C VAL A 230 10.49 4.89 -6.56
N ALA A 231 10.47 4.16 -5.45
CA ALA A 231 9.44 3.18 -5.14
C ALA A 231 8.84 3.54 -3.78
N VAL A 232 7.51 3.61 -3.72
CA VAL A 232 6.71 3.87 -2.52
C VAL A 232 5.70 2.74 -2.40
N GLY A 233 6.02 1.73 -1.59
CA GLY A 233 5.23 0.51 -1.53
C GLY A 233 5.04 -0.14 -2.91
N GLY A 234 3.79 -0.28 -3.36
CA GLY A 234 3.45 -0.85 -4.67
C GLY A 234 3.53 0.13 -5.85
N SER A 235 3.86 1.40 -5.63
CA SER A 235 3.96 2.43 -6.66
C SER A 235 5.42 2.75 -6.98
N VAL A 236 5.72 2.93 -8.27
CA VAL A 236 7.07 3.21 -8.78
C VAL A 236 7.02 4.39 -9.75
N GLY A 237 7.82 5.42 -9.49
CA GLY A 237 8.07 6.52 -10.40
C GLY A 237 9.44 6.40 -11.05
N VAL A 238 9.52 6.59 -12.36
CA VAL A 238 10.79 6.60 -13.11
C VAL A 238 10.92 7.90 -13.90
N TRP A 239 12.05 8.54 -13.75
CA TRP A 239 12.37 9.81 -14.40
C TRP A 239 13.62 9.72 -15.27
N GLY A 240 13.57 10.40 -16.42
CA GLY A 240 14.69 10.50 -17.34
C GLY A 240 14.91 9.24 -18.18
N GLU A 241 15.79 9.36 -19.14
CA GLU A 241 16.12 8.27 -20.05
C GLU A 241 17.39 7.55 -19.62
N LYS A 242 17.39 6.23 -19.75
CA LYS A 242 18.61 5.44 -19.62
C LYS A 242 19.55 5.69 -20.80
N PRO A 243 20.88 5.53 -20.61
CA PRO A 243 21.85 5.64 -21.69
C PRO A 243 21.44 4.81 -22.92
N PHE A 244 21.69 5.35 -24.11
CA PHE A 244 21.41 4.69 -25.39
C PHE A 244 19.90 4.43 -25.67
N GLY A 245 18.98 5.20 -25.07
CA GLY A 245 17.55 5.04 -25.28
C GLY A 245 16.96 3.75 -24.69
N GLN A 246 17.63 3.15 -23.71
CA GLN A 246 17.12 1.96 -23.05
C GLN A 246 15.89 2.29 -22.18
N LEU A 247 14.92 1.40 -22.19
CA LEU A 247 13.74 1.47 -21.34
C LEU A 247 14.06 1.09 -19.89
N TRP A 248 13.22 1.56 -18.97
CA TRP A 248 13.22 1.11 -17.60
C TRP A 248 12.59 -0.28 -17.52
N ASN A 249 13.23 -1.18 -16.79
CA ASN A 249 12.73 -2.53 -16.59
C ASN A 249 12.23 -2.64 -15.15
N ILE A 250 10.92 -2.75 -14.99
CA ILE A 250 10.25 -2.84 -13.70
C ILE A 250 9.67 -4.24 -13.57
N ALA A 251 10.07 -4.96 -12.54
CA ALA A 251 9.55 -6.29 -12.25
C ALA A 251 8.15 -6.21 -11.66
N VAL A 252 7.24 -7.04 -12.16
CA VAL A 252 5.91 -7.24 -11.57
C VAL A 252 6.02 -8.42 -10.61
N ARG A 253 5.72 -8.17 -9.33
CA ARG A 253 5.83 -9.19 -8.28
C ARG A 253 4.90 -10.38 -8.57
N ASP A 254 5.41 -11.57 -8.28
CA ASP A 254 4.60 -12.79 -8.24
C ASP A 254 3.87 -12.86 -6.87
N PRO A 255 2.53 -12.92 -6.84
CA PRO A 255 1.78 -13.02 -5.59
C PRO A 255 2.05 -14.34 -4.84
N ASP A 256 2.40 -15.40 -5.55
CA ASP A 256 2.53 -16.76 -5.00
C ASP A 256 3.99 -17.13 -4.63
N SER A 257 4.95 -16.26 -4.93
CA SER A 257 6.37 -16.52 -4.68
C SER A 257 7.17 -15.24 -4.39
N GLU A 258 8.44 -15.41 -3.96
CA GLU A 258 9.39 -14.29 -3.82
C GLU A 258 9.92 -13.76 -5.18
N GLY A 259 9.42 -14.29 -6.30
CA GLY A 259 9.85 -13.97 -7.64
C GLY A 259 9.09 -12.84 -8.30
N SER A 260 9.17 -12.81 -9.64
CA SER A 260 8.37 -11.91 -10.47
C SER A 260 7.67 -12.68 -11.58
N LEU A 261 6.45 -12.30 -11.90
CA LEU A 261 5.68 -12.80 -13.04
C LEU A 261 6.34 -12.42 -14.36
N GLY A 262 7.04 -11.29 -14.39
CA GLY A 262 7.68 -10.76 -15.56
C GLY A 262 8.26 -9.38 -15.33
N THR A 263 8.68 -8.73 -16.43
CA THR A 263 9.26 -7.39 -16.39
C THR A 263 8.58 -6.54 -17.45
N LEU A 264 8.11 -5.37 -17.04
CA LEU A 264 7.63 -4.32 -17.93
C LEU A 264 8.79 -3.42 -18.34
N SER A 265 8.96 -3.24 -19.65
CA SER A 265 9.93 -2.29 -20.20
C SER A 265 9.20 -1.01 -20.60
N VAL A 266 9.39 0.05 -19.82
CA VAL A 266 8.62 1.30 -19.95
C VAL A 266 9.55 2.51 -20.10
N PRO A 267 9.08 3.60 -20.76
CA PRO A 267 9.76 4.89 -20.72
C PRO A 267 9.62 5.52 -19.31
N SER A 268 10.01 6.80 -19.17
CA SER A 268 9.67 7.57 -17.96
C SER A 268 8.16 7.54 -17.71
N GLY A 269 7.76 7.60 -16.45
CA GLY A 269 6.36 7.55 -16.04
C GLY A 269 6.20 6.81 -14.71
N PHE A 270 4.99 6.34 -14.45
CA PHE A 270 4.60 5.77 -13.16
C PHE A 270 3.93 4.42 -13.35
N LEU A 271 4.21 3.51 -12.42
CA LEU A 271 3.54 2.21 -12.33
C LEU A 271 3.00 2.07 -10.93
N SER A 272 1.74 1.70 -10.79
CA SER A 272 1.14 1.36 -9.51
C SER A 272 0.51 -0.02 -9.57
N THR A 273 0.67 -0.78 -8.50
CA THR A 273 0.11 -2.13 -8.39
C THR A 273 -0.81 -2.21 -7.18
N SER A 274 -2.07 -2.55 -7.42
CA SER A 274 -3.04 -2.95 -6.42
C SER A 274 -3.09 -4.47 -6.36
N GLY A 275 -2.82 -5.05 -5.18
CA GLY A 275 -2.77 -6.50 -4.99
C GLY A 275 -3.42 -6.93 -3.68
N SER A 276 -4.26 -7.97 -3.72
CA SER A 276 -4.97 -8.52 -2.56
C SER A 276 -4.02 -9.06 -1.48
N TYR A 277 -2.82 -9.46 -1.87
CA TYR A 277 -1.81 -10.07 -1.02
C TYR A 277 -1.01 -9.08 -0.15
N GLU A 278 -1.18 -7.77 -0.33
CA GLU A 278 -0.40 -6.75 0.40
C GLU A 278 -0.85 -6.60 1.85
N LYS A 279 -2.16 -6.53 2.08
CA LYS A 279 -2.76 -6.46 3.41
C LYS A 279 -3.99 -7.35 3.44
N GLN A 280 -3.93 -8.41 4.23
CA GLN A 280 -5.03 -9.37 4.38
C GLN A 280 -4.97 -10.04 5.74
N PHE A 281 -6.10 -10.56 6.18
CA PHE A 281 -6.21 -11.43 7.34
C PHE A 281 -7.17 -12.58 7.05
N GLU A 282 -7.11 -13.61 7.88
CA GLU A 282 -7.99 -14.78 7.79
C GLU A 282 -8.86 -14.86 9.05
N GLU A 283 -10.17 -14.99 8.86
CA GLU A 283 -11.14 -15.22 9.92
C GLU A 283 -12.11 -16.32 9.47
N ASP A 284 -12.32 -17.33 10.30
CA ASP A 284 -13.17 -18.49 10.05
C ASP A 284 -12.89 -19.23 8.71
N GLY A 285 -11.62 -19.23 8.26
CA GLY A 285 -11.18 -19.88 7.03
C GLY A 285 -11.48 -19.07 5.75
N VAL A 286 -11.88 -17.81 5.89
CA VAL A 286 -12.07 -16.85 4.81
C VAL A 286 -10.99 -15.79 4.87
N THR A 287 -10.37 -15.50 3.73
CA THR A 287 -9.36 -14.45 3.61
C THR A 287 -10.00 -13.13 3.19
N TYR A 288 -9.75 -12.08 3.96
CA TYR A 288 -10.21 -10.72 3.69
C TYR A 288 -9.03 -9.82 3.36
N HIS A 289 -9.10 -9.07 2.27
CA HIS A 289 -8.04 -8.16 1.84
C HIS A 289 -8.53 -6.70 1.82
N HIS A 290 -7.58 -5.76 1.84
CA HIS A 290 -7.84 -4.33 2.03
C HIS A 290 -8.45 -3.58 0.84
N ILE A 291 -8.54 -4.18 -0.36
CA ILE A 291 -9.14 -3.53 -1.52
C ILE A 291 -10.65 -3.77 -1.45
N LEU A 292 -11.36 -2.77 -0.98
CA LEU A 292 -12.80 -2.83 -0.74
C LEU A 292 -13.59 -2.42 -1.98
N ASP A 293 -14.70 -3.10 -2.22
CA ASP A 293 -15.70 -2.68 -3.19
C ASP A 293 -16.62 -1.62 -2.55
N PRO A 294 -16.64 -0.38 -3.08
CA PRO A 294 -17.47 0.71 -2.53
C PRO A 294 -18.98 0.41 -2.55
N LYS A 295 -19.44 -0.52 -3.39
CA LYS A 295 -20.86 -0.90 -3.51
C LYS A 295 -21.30 -1.87 -2.44
N THR A 296 -20.40 -2.70 -1.94
CA THR A 296 -20.71 -3.74 -0.96
C THR A 296 -20.15 -3.45 0.42
N GLY A 297 -19.05 -2.68 0.50
CA GLY A 297 -18.28 -2.45 1.72
C GLY A 297 -17.44 -3.65 2.17
N TYR A 298 -17.34 -4.69 1.33
CA TYR A 298 -16.51 -5.89 1.53
C TYR A 298 -15.32 -5.89 0.59
N PRO A 299 -14.30 -6.74 0.83
CA PRO A 299 -13.24 -6.97 -0.14
C PRO A 299 -13.79 -7.33 -1.53
N ALA A 300 -13.20 -6.74 -2.57
CA ALA A 300 -13.65 -6.96 -3.94
C ALA A 300 -13.41 -8.39 -4.42
N GLU A 301 -14.41 -9.00 -5.03
CA GLU A 301 -14.37 -10.39 -5.54
C GLU A 301 -14.33 -10.40 -7.08
N SER A 302 -13.39 -9.67 -7.68
CA SER A 302 -13.24 -9.54 -9.14
C SER A 302 -12.55 -10.74 -9.81
N GLY A 303 -12.00 -11.66 -9.01
CA GLY A 303 -11.18 -12.78 -9.49
C GLY A 303 -9.75 -12.39 -9.86
N LEU A 304 -9.36 -11.13 -9.65
CA LEU A 304 -8.00 -10.65 -9.83
C LEU A 304 -7.20 -10.74 -8.53
N VAL A 305 -5.93 -11.10 -8.63
CA VAL A 305 -4.98 -11.11 -7.51
C VAL A 305 -4.16 -9.83 -7.48
N GLY A 306 -3.90 -9.24 -8.63
CA GLY A 306 -3.19 -7.98 -8.75
C GLY A 306 -3.43 -7.31 -10.10
N VAL A 307 -3.33 -5.98 -10.11
CA VAL A 307 -3.42 -5.13 -11.30
C VAL A 307 -2.28 -4.14 -11.26
N THR A 308 -1.52 -4.05 -12.35
CA THR A 308 -0.46 -3.06 -12.53
C THR A 308 -0.82 -2.14 -13.67
N ILE A 309 -0.84 -0.83 -13.42
CA ILE A 309 -1.12 0.21 -14.41
C ILE A 309 0.13 1.06 -14.62
N TRP A 310 0.47 1.33 -15.90
CA TRP A 310 1.43 2.35 -16.27
C TRP A 310 0.71 3.60 -16.76
N SER A 311 1.18 4.77 -16.33
CA SER A 311 0.64 6.09 -16.72
C SER A 311 1.75 7.15 -16.67
N ASP A 312 1.46 8.34 -17.17
CA ASP A 312 2.29 9.55 -17.03
C ASP A 312 2.02 10.33 -15.73
N SER A 313 1.07 9.89 -14.91
CA SER A 313 0.78 10.40 -13.57
C SER A 313 0.74 9.27 -12.54
N GLY A 314 1.40 9.48 -11.40
CA GLY A 314 1.40 8.54 -10.28
C GLY A 314 0.03 8.43 -9.61
N VAL A 315 -0.66 9.55 -9.39
CA VAL A 315 -2.05 9.55 -8.88
C VAL A 315 -2.97 8.74 -9.78
N LEU A 316 -2.89 8.97 -11.09
CA LEU A 316 -3.75 8.28 -12.04
C LEU A 316 -3.46 6.77 -12.11
N SER A 317 -2.18 6.37 -12.12
CA SER A 317 -1.82 4.94 -12.12
C SER A 317 -2.29 4.22 -10.86
N ASP A 318 -2.20 4.88 -9.69
CA ASP A 318 -2.61 4.30 -8.39
C ASP A 318 -4.14 4.16 -8.32
N ALA A 319 -4.89 5.21 -8.68
CA ALA A 319 -6.34 5.19 -8.75
C ALA A 319 -6.88 4.14 -9.72
N LEU A 320 -6.33 4.09 -10.94
CA LEU A 320 -6.76 3.13 -11.97
C LEU A 320 -6.43 1.68 -11.59
N SER A 321 -5.29 1.43 -10.92
CA SER A 321 -4.96 0.07 -10.49
C SER A 321 -6.00 -0.49 -9.50
N THR A 322 -6.50 0.37 -8.60
CA THR A 322 -7.57 0.02 -7.65
C THR A 322 -8.93 -0.10 -8.36
N ALA A 323 -9.29 0.85 -9.23
CA ALA A 323 -10.53 0.80 -10.00
C ALA A 323 -10.62 -0.48 -10.83
N CYS A 324 -9.57 -0.81 -11.58
CA CYS A 324 -9.51 -2.00 -12.42
C CYS A 324 -9.53 -3.29 -11.59
N PHE A 325 -8.91 -3.28 -10.40
CA PHE A 325 -8.97 -4.43 -9.50
C PHE A 325 -10.41 -4.71 -9.06
N VAL A 326 -11.17 -3.68 -8.69
CA VAL A 326 -12.57 -3.82 -8.25
C VAL A 326 -13.49 -4.23 -9.40
N LEU A 327 -13.31 -3.63 -10.59
CA LEU A 327 -14.14 -3.92 -11.78
C LEU A 327 -13.88 -5.32 -12.36
N GLY A 328 -12.66 -5.84 -12.24
CA GLY A 328 -12.26 -7.04 -12.96
C GLY A 328 -11.89 -6.75 -14.42
N ILE A 329 -11.43 -7.79 -15.15
CA ILE A 329 -10.83 -7.62 -16.48
C ILE A 329 -11.82 -7.00 -17.49
N GLU A 330 -13.01 -7.55 -17.61
CA GLU A 330 -13.93 -7.18 -18.69
C GLU A 330 -14.45 -5.74 -18.53
N GLU A 331 -14.82 -5.35 -17.30
CA GLU A 331 -15.38 -4.04 -17.02
C GLU A 331 -14.32 -2.94 -16.96
N SER A 332 -13.05 -3.26 -16.75
CA SER A 332 -11.94 -2.30 -16.71
C SER A 332 -11.37 -1.94 -18.09
N LEU A 333 -11.61 -2.74 -19.15
CA LEU A 333 -11.05 -2.48 -20.49
C LEU A 333 -11.45 -1.12 -21.11
N PRO A 334 -12.63 -0.54 -20.85
CA PRO A 334 -12.98 0.79 -21.37
C PRO A 334 -12.30 1.96 -20.63
N LEU A 335 -11.76 1.73 -19.43
CA LEU A 335 -11.05 2.71 -18.61
C LEU A 335 -9.62 2.93 -19.13
#